data_5c4552a942f31cc66f8739e9a10f0936
#
_entry.id   5c4552a942f31cc66f8739e9a10f0936
#
_cell.length_a   1.000
_cell.length_b   1.000
_cell.length_c   1.000
_cell.angle_alpha   90.00
_cell.angle_beta   90.00
_cell.angle_gamma   90.00
#
_symmetry.space_group_name_H-M   'P 1'
#
loop_
_entity.id
_entity.type
_entity.pdbx_description
1 polymer ?
#
loop_
_entity_poly.entity_id
_entity_poly.type
_entity_poly.pdbx_seq_one_letter_code
_entity_poly.pdbx_strand_id
1 'polypeptide(L)'
;FTAEDTVEIDCHGGVLMVKKILETVIRYGARTAEPGEFTKRAFLNGRIDLSQAEAVADVINAKNDYALRNSVGQLGGSVSKKIKELRAGILYQIAFIESALDDPEHISLDGFAQRLCAQVGEMTEQVEKLIRSADDGRVMTEGVKTVILGKPNAGKSSLMNVLIGEDRAIVTEIAGTTRDTLEEHIYLQGISLNVVDTAGIRDTEDVVEKIGVDRAMKAAREADLLIYVVDGSTPLDENDREIMDFIRSNSGQGGKKAIVLLNKTDLETCVDADVLERETGCPVIPISAKEEQGIGALEQEIKQMF
;
A
#
# COMPACT_ATOMS: atom_id res chain seq x y z
N PHE A 1 16.47 -12.54 -23.72
CA PHE A 1 15.59 -11.80 -22.80
C PHE A 1 14.13 -11.84 -23.30
N THR A 2 13.89 -11.44 -24.55
CA THR A 2 12.55 -11.35 -25.17
C THR A 2 12.03 -12.64 -25.79
N ALA A 3 12.79 -13.75 -25.77
CA ALA A 3 12.59 -14.98 -26.56
C ALA A 3 12.64 -14.75 -28.08
N GLU A 4 13.37 -13.72 -28.52
CA GLU A 4 13.69 -13.41 -29.91
C GLU A 4 15.21 -13.34 -30.04
N ASP A 5 15.70 -13.33 -31.30
CA ASP A 5 17.11 -13.13 -31.56
C ASP A 5 17.57 -11.78 -31.00
N THR A 6 18.58 -11.82 -30.17
CA THR A 6 19.08 -10.63 -29.43
C THR A 6 20.57 -10.47 -29.73
N VAL A 7 20.98 -9.23 -29.97
CA VAL A 7 22.39 -8.85 -30.13
C VAL A 7 22.76 -7.87 -29.03
N GLU A 8 23.84 -8.16 -28.31
CA GLU A 8 24.41 -7.28 -27.28
C GLU A 8 25.72 -6.70 -27.80
N ILE A 9 25.92 -5.40 -27.57
CA ILE A 9 27.16 -4.71 -27.93
C ILE A 9 27.79 -4.20 -26.65
N ASP A 10 28.81 -4.90 -26.17
CA ASP A 10 29.56 -4.50 -24.99
C ASP A 10 30.60 -3.42 -25.32
N CYS A 11 30.73 -2.41 -24.48
CA CYS A 11 31.68 -1.34 -24.67
C CYS A 11 32.24 -0.82 -23.34
N HIS A 12 33.33 -0.06 -23.39
CA HIS A 12 33.86 0.61 -22.21
C HIS A 12 32.87 1.62 -21.62
N GLY A 13 32.75 1.62 -20.29
CA GLY A 13 31.85 2.50 -19.54
C GLY A 13 32.27 3.95 -19.64
N GLY A 14 31.65 4.71 -20.49
CA GLY A 14 31.79 6.14 -20.62
C GLY A 14 30.59 6.72 -21.35
N VAL A 15 29.98 7.78 -20.81
CA VAL A 15 28.73 8.37 -21.32
C VAL A 15 28.87 8.70 -22.83
N LEU A 16 30.00 9.24 -23.25
CA LEU A 16 30.23 9.59 -24.66
C LEU A 16 30.34 8.35 -25.57
N MET A 17 31.02 7.29 -25.11
CA MET A 17 31.19 6.07 -25.89
C MET A 17 29.82 5.36 -26.08
N VAL A 18 29.07 5.15 -25.02
CA VAL A 18 27.73 4.58 -25.06
C VAL A 18 26.82 5.37 -26.00
N LYS A 19 26.82 6.71 -25.88
CA LYS A 19 26.06 7.58 -26.77
C LYS A 19 26.46 7.44 -28.24
N LYS A 20 27.76 7.38 -28.55
CA LYS A 20 28.24 7.20 -29.92
C LYS A 20 27.88 5.87 -30.53
N ILE A 21 27.91 4.79 -29.75
CA ILE A 21 27.48 3.46 -30.21
C ILE A 21 25.97 3.49 -30.48
N LEU A 22 25.16 4.02 -29.56
CA LEU A 22 23.71 4.14 -29.72
C LEU A 22 23.36 4.95 -30.98
N GLU A 23 23.98 6.14 -31.18
CA GLU A 23 23.80 6.95 -32.39
C GLU A 23 24.15 6.19 -33.67
N THR A 24 25.19 5.37 -33.61
CA THR A 24 25.64 4.56 -34.76
C THR A 24 24.62 3.49 -35.08
N VAL A 25 24.15 2.73 -34.08
CA VAL A 25 23.17 1.66 -34.28
C VAL A 25 21.84 2.22 -34.82
N ILE A 26 21.39 3.37 -34.31
CA ILE A 26 20.20 4.07 -34.84
C ILE A 26 20.39 4.49 -36.29
N ARG A 27 21.57 5.02 -36.66
CA ARG A 27 21.90 5.41 -38.05
C ARG A 27 21.84 4.22 -39.01
N TYR A 28 22.13 3.01 -38.53
CA TYR A 28 22.06 1.78 -39.31
C TYR A 28 20.70 1.07 -39.28
N GLY A 29 19.66 1.75 -38.77
CA GLY A 29 18.27 1.31 -38.91
C GLY A 29 17.60 0.76 -37.65
N ALA A 30 18.29 0.75 -36.52
CA ALA A 30 17.64 0.45 -35.25
C ALA A 30 16.79 1.66 -34.80
N ARG A 31 15.79 1.40 -34.00
CA ARG A 31 15.03 2.43 -33.28
C ARG A 31 15.22 2.29 -31.79
N THR A 32 14.98 3.33 -31.05
CA THR A 32 14.92 3.26 -29.59
C THR A 32 13.69 2.46 -29.15
N ALA A 33 13.86 1.63 -28.14
CA ALA A 33 12.75 0.92 -27.52
C ALA A 33 11.90 1.88 -26.68
N GLU A 34 10.58 1.61 -26.62
CA GLU A 34 9.69 2.29 -25.71
C GLU A 34 9.91 1.79 -24.27
N PRO A 35 9.54 2.59 -23.24
CA PRO A 35 9.58 2.12 -21.86
C PRO A 35 8.81 0.80 -21.70
N GLY A 36 9.45 -0.22 -21.10
CA GLY A 36 8.85 -1.54 -20.90
C GLY A 36 8.75 -2.44 -22.14
N GLU A 37 9.23 -2.01 -23.31
CA GLU A 37 9.09 -2.79 -24.55
C GLU A 37 9.73 -4.17 -24.48
N PHE A 38 10.89 -4.31 -23.86
CA PHE A 38 11.56 -5.63 -23.71
C PHE A 38 10.71 -6.60 -22.89
N THR A 39 10.14 -6.13 -21.77
CA THR A 39 9.26 -6.94 -20.90
C THR A 39 7.94 -7.28 -21.60
N LYS A 40 7.36 -6.32 -22.34
CA LYS A 40 6.16 -6.54 -23.16
C LYS A 40 6.40 -7.63 -24.21
N ARG A 41 7.53 -7.60 -24.91
CA ARG A 41 7.89 -8.63 -25.91
C ARG A 41 8.11 -9.99 -25.27
N ALA A 42 8.79 -10.03 -24.11
CA ALA A 42 8.97 -11.27 -23.35
C ALA A 42 7.63 -11.91 -22.96
N PHE A 43 6.66 -11.09 -22.54
CA PHE A 43 5.30 -11.54 -22.24
C PHE A 43 4.55 -12.03 -23.50
N LEU A 44 4.56 -11.26 -24.59
CA LEU A 44 3.89 -11.64 -25.83
C LEU A 44 4.45 -12.95 -26.44
N ASN A 45 5.74 -13.20 -26.25
CA ASN A 45 6.41 -14.40 -26.70
C ASN A 45 6.31 -15.58 -25.69
N GLY A 46 5.54 -15.43 -24.61
CA GLY A 46 5.28 -16.48 -23.62
C GLY A 46 6.49 -16.85 -22.74
N ARG A 47 7.55 -16.03 -22.71
CA ARG A 47 8.71 -16.25 -21.84
C ARG A 47 8.40 -15.98 -20.37
N ILE A 48 7.61 -14.95 -20.10
CA ILE A 48 7.11 -14.58 -18.79
C ILE A 48 5.59 -14.43 -18.85
N ASP A 49 4.92 -14.59 -17.72
CA ASP A 49 3.49 -14.29 -17.60
C ASP A 49 3.27 -12.83 -17.14
N LEU A 50 1.99 -12.42 -17.06
CA LEU A 50 1.64 -11.05 -16.73
C LEU A 50 2.11 -10.67 -15.32
N SER A 51 1.97 -11.57 -14.34
CA SER A 51 2.40 -11.30 -12.96
C SER A 51 3.93 -11.12 -12.86
N GLN A 52 4.70 -11.84 -13.67
CA GLN A 52 6.14 -11.66 -13.78
C GLN A 52 6.50 -10.35 -14.50
N ALA A 53 5.72 -9.96 -15.52
CA ALA A 53 5.92 -8.69 -16.21
C ALA A 53 5.67 -7.48 -15.30
N GLU A 54 4.63 -7.53 -14.48
CA GLU A 54 4.35 -6.52 -13.45
C GLU A 54 5.46 -6.48 -12.38
N ALA A 55 5.93 -7.65 -11.94
CA ALA A 55 7.02 -7.75 -10.97
C ALA A 55 8.33 -7.07 -11.44
N VAL A 56 8.60 -6.98 -12.75
CA VAL A 56 9.73 -6.21 -13.26
C VAL A 56 9.60 -4.73 -12.93
N ALA A 57 8.40 -4.16 -13.10
CA ALA A 57 8.14 -2.76 -12.73
C ALA A 57 8.24 -2.55 -11.22
N ASP A 58 7.73 -3.51 -10.42
CA ASP A 58 7.78 -3.46 -8.97
C ASP A 58 9.22 -3.52 -8.44
N VAL A 59 10.09 -4.35 -9.03
CA VAL A 59 11.53 -4.39 -8.70
C VAL A 59 12.21 -3.04 -8.97
N ILE A 60 11.86 -2.37 -10.09
CA ILE A 60 12.41 -1.06 -10.45
C ILE A 60 11.95 0.03 -9.49
N ASN A 61 10.69 -0.05 -9.05
CA ASN A 61 10.05 0.96 -8.20
C ASN A 61 10.11 0.63 -6.70
N ALA A 62 10.74 -0.49 -6.31
CA ALA A 62 10.83 -0.90 -4.92
C ALA A 62 11.49 0.18 -4.05
N LYS A 63 10.77 0.63 -3.01
CA LYS A 63 11.23 1.69 -2.10
C LYS A 63 11.91 1.15 -0.83
N ASN A 64 11.80 -0.16 -0.57
CA ASN A 64 12.40 -0.82 0.59
C ASN A 64 12.80 -2.26 0.28
N ASP A 65 13.62 -2.86 1.15
CA ASP A 65 14.13 -4.22 0.98
C ASP A 65 13.03 -5.28 0.96
N TYR A 66 11.94 -5.06 1.66
CA TYR A 66 10.80 -5.98 1.69
C TYR A 66 10.09 -5.99 0.34
N ALA A 67 9.76 -4.81 -0.20
CA ALA A 67 9.18 -4.66 -1.52
C ALA A 67 10.07 -5.32 -2.59
N LEU A 68 11.38 -5.06 -2.55
CA LEU A 68 12.33 -5.66 -3.48
C LEU A 68 12.33 -7.19 -3.40
N ARG A 69 12.41 -7.77 -2.20
CA ARG A 69 12.39 -9.23 -2.01
C ARG A 69 11.09 -9.86 -2.50
N ASN A 70 9.97 -9.23 -2.23
CA ASN A 70 8.65 -9.71 -2.65
C ASN A 70 8.53 -9.69 -4.18
N SER A 71 8.91 -8.58 -4.82
CA SER A 71 8.90 -8.44 -6.28
C SER A 71 9.85 -9.44 -6.96
N VAL A 72 11.03 -9.71 -6.40
CA VAL A 72 11.95 -10.75 -6.89
C VAL A 72 11.33 -12.15 -6.75
N GLY A 73 10.62 -12.44 -5.65
CA GLY A 73 9.87 -13.69 -5.47
C GLY A 73 8.77 -13.86 -6.52
N GLN A 74 8.04 -12.79 -6.81
CA GLN A 74 6.98 -12.76 -7.82
C GLN A 74 7.56 -12.90 -9.24
N LEU A 75 8.67 -12.24 -9.54
CA LEU A 75 9.42 -12.39 -10.78
C LEU A 75 9.88 -13.85 -10.99
N GLY A 76 10.22 -14.55 -9.89
CA GLY A 76 10.50 -15.99 -9.89
C GLY A 76 9.30 -16.90 -10.17
N GLY A 77 8.09 -16.34 -10.36
CA GLY A 77 6.88 -17.05 -10.75
C GLY A 77 6.16 -17.75 -9.57
N SER A 78 6.36 -17.30 -8.34
CA SER A 78 5.74 -17.92 -7.15
C SER A 78 4.22 -17.95 -7.20
N VAL A 79 3.57 -16.87 -7.65
CA VAL A 79 2.11 -16.78 -7.81
C VAL A 79 1.65 -17.67 -8.96
N SER A 80 2.31 -17.58 -10.12
CA SER A 80 2.01 -18.39 -11.29
C SER A 80 2.05 -19.89 -11.00
N LYS A 81 3.03 -20.35 -10.22
CA LYS A 81 3.14 -21.75 -9.80
C LYS A 81 1.92 -22.21 -9.01
N LYS A 82 1.51 -21.42 -7.99
CA LYS A 82 0.33 -21.74 -7.18
C LYS A 82 -0.96 -21.79 -7.99
N ILE A 83 -1.15 -20.83 -8.90
CA ILE A 83 -2.32 -20.82 -9.79
C ILE A 83 -2.33 -22.03 -10.73
N LYS A 84 -1.16 -22.42 -11.28
CA LYS A 84 -1.03 -23.62 -12.11
C LYS A 84 -1.35 -24.90 -11.35
N GLU A 85 -0.91 -25.00 -10.08
CA GLU A 85 -1.22 -26.15 -9.21
C GLU A 85 -2.73 -26.24 -8.92
N LEU A 86 -3.39 -25.12 -8.56
CA LEU A 86 -4.85 -25.07 -8.38
C LEU A 86 -5.61 -25.46 -9.65
N ARG A 87 -5.20 -24.88 -10.79
CA ARG A 87 -5.79 -25.21 -12.10
C ARG A 87 -5.65 -26.69 -12.45
N ALA A 88 -4.47 -27.27 -12.22
CA ALA A 88 -4.26 -28.69 -12.46
C ALA A 88 -5.14 -29.58 -11.59
N GLY A 89 -5.33 -29.20 -10.31
CA GLY A 89 -6.27 -29.89 -9.41
C GLY A 89 -7.71 -29.87 -9.92
N ILE A 90 -8.18 -28.69 -10.37
CA ILE A 90 -9.55 -28.56 -10.94
C ILE A 90 -9.69 -29.39 -12.21
N LEU A 91 -8.74 -29.31 -13.14
CA LEU A 91 -8.76 -30.08 -14.39
C LEU A 91 -8.76 -31.60 -14.13
N TYR A 92 -8.02 -32.04 -13.11
CA TYR A 92 -8.03 -33.44 -12.72
C TYR A 92 -9.44 -33.92 -12.29
N GLN A 93 -10.15 -33.11 -11.49
CA GLN A 93 -11.51 -33.46 -11.07
C GLN A 93 -12.49 -33.48 -12.25
N ILE A 94 -12.37 -32.53 -13.17
CA ILE A 94 -13.19 -32.49 -14.38
C ILE A 94 -12.95 -33.76 -15.22
N ALA A 95 -11.68 -34.08 -15.50
CA ALA A 95 -11.32 -35.27 -16.26
C ALA A 95 -11.82 -36.57 -15.60
N PHE A 96 -11.78 -36.64 -14.25
CA PHE A 96 -12.30 -37.79 -13.52
C PHE A 96 -13.84 -37.92 -13.69
N ILE A 97 -14.59 -36.80 -13.61
CA ILE A 97 -16.04 -36.79 -13.84
C ILE A 97 -16.36 -37.24 -15.28
N GLU A 98 -15.65 -36.67 -16.27
CA GLU A 98 -15.84 -37.02 -17.67
C GLU A 98 -15.59 -38.52 -17.91
N SER A 99 -14.47 -39.05 -17.36
CA SER A 99 -14.16 -40.49 -17.47
C SER A 99 -15.24 -41.37 -16.80
N ALA A 100 -15.77 -40.95 -15.67
CA ALA A 100 -16.83 -41.71 -14.99
C ALA A 100 -18.20 -41.67 -15.72
N LEU A 101 -18.44 -40.59 -16.48
CA LEU A 101 -19.62 -40.49 -17.34
C LEU A 101 -19.50 -41.34 -18.59
N ASP A 102 -18.29 -41.46 -19.14
CA ASP A 102 -17.99 -42.26 -20.34
C ASP A 102 -17.95 -43.76 -20.02
N ASP A 103 -17.51 -44.17 -18.84
CA ASP A 103 -17.35 -45.56 -18.44
C ASP A 103 -17.94 -45.81 -17.00
N PRO A 104 -19.25 -45.70 -16.84
CA PRO A 104 -19.90 -45.81 -15.55
C PRO A 104 -19.88 -47.22 -14.92
N GLU A 105 -19.57 -48.23 -15.75
CA GLU A 105 -19.50 -49.63 -15.28
C GLU A 105 -18.17 -49.92 -14.54
N HIS A 106 -17.11 -49.16 -14.85
CA HIS A 106 -15.77 -49.38 -14.29
C HIS A 106 -15.34 -48.25 -13.34
N ILE A 107 -15.94 -47.05 -13.42
CA ILE A 107 -15.56 -45.89 -12.63
C ILE A 107 -16.74 -45.45 -11.75
N SER A 108 -16.66 -45.75 -10.45
CA SER A 108 -17.71 -45.37 -9.50
C SER A 108 -17.52 -43.94 -8.99
N LEU A 109 -18.60 -43.18 -8.95
CA LEU A 109 -18.72 -41.87 -8.31
C LEU A 109 -19.11 -41.92 -6.82
N ASP A 110 -19.18 -43.13 -6.21
CA ASP A 110 -19.54 -43.27 -4.81
C ASP A 110 -18.60 -42.48 -3.89
N GLY A 111 -19.19 -41.64 -3.06
CA GLY A 111 -18.44 -40.74 -2.16
C GLY A 111 -17.61 -39.66 -2.86
N PHE A 112 -17.72 -39.52 -4.19
CA PHE A 112 -16.97 -38.51 -4.96
C PHE A 112 -17.41 -37.10 -4.56
N ALA A 113 -18.70 -36.84 -4.41
CA ALA A 113 -19.21 -35.51 -4.05
C ALA A 113 -18.61 -34.99 -2.75
N GLN A 114 -18.49 -35.85 -1.72
CA GLN A 114 -17.91 -35.46 -0.42
C GLN A 114 -16.40 -35.16 -0.57
N ARG A 115 -15.67 -35.98 -1.32
CA ARG A 115 -14.23 -35.74 -1.60
C ARG A 115 -14.03 -34.48 -2.40
N LEU A 116 -14.84 -34.23 -3.42
CA LEU A 116 -14.79 -33.01 -4.23
C LEU A 116 -15.07 -31.76 -3.37
N CYS A 117 -16.09 -31.79 -2.53
CA CYS A 117 -16.39 -30.67 -1.62
C CYS A 117 -15.21 -30.35 -0.69
N ALA A 118 -14.56 -31.37 -0.13
CA ALA A 118 -13.39 -31.18 0.72
C ALA A 118 -12.22 -30.54 -0.05
N GLN A 119 -11.93 -31.05 -1.25
CA GLN A 119 -10.85 -30.51 -2.09
C GLN A 119 -11.13 -29.09 -2.57
N VAL A 120 -12.38 -28.79 -2.96
CA VAL A 120 -12.77 -27.41 -3.33
C VAL A 120 -12.64 -26.49 -2.11
N GLY A 121 -13.00 -26.97 -0.92
CA GLY A 121 -12.80 -26.22 0.33
C GLY A 121 -11.33 -25.88 0.57
N GLU A 122 -10.42 -26.85 0.43
CA GLU A 122 -8.98 -26.63 0.54
C GLU A 122 -8.43 -25.64 -0.51
N MET A 123 -8.89 -25.76 -1.76
CA MET A 123 -8.53 -24.84 -2.84
C MET A 123 -9.04 -23.42 -2.55
N THR A 124 -10.25 -23.27 -2.04
CA THR A 124 -10.83 -21.99 -1.65
C THR A 124 -10.01 -21.34 -0.56
N GLU A 125 -9.63 -22.09 0.49
CA GLU A 125 -8.76 -21.58 1.56
C GLU A 125 -7.38 -21.10 1.04
N GLN A 126 -6.81 -21.83 0.08
CA GLN A 126 -5.54 -21.42 -0.54
C GLN A 126 -5.70 -20.10 -1.33
N VAL A 127 -6.79 -19.93 -2.07
CA VAL A 127 -7.08 -18.68 -2.79
C VAL A 127 -7.31 -17.53 -1.81
N GLU A 128 -8.07 -17.74 -0.74
CA GLU A 128 -8.27 -16.73 0.29
C GLU A 128 -6.98 -16.30 0.99
N LYS A 129 -6.04 -17.24 1.23
CA LYS A 129 -4.71 -16.91 1.74
C LYS A 129 -3.92 -16.04 0.76
N LEU A 130 -4.02 -16.31 -0.55
CA LEU A 130 -3.38 -15.49 -1.58
C LEU A 130 -3.97 -14.07 -1.62
N ILE A 131 -5.30 -13.94 -1.51
CA ILE A 131 -5.98 -12.64 -1.49
C ILE A 131 -5.52 -11.82 -0.27
N ARG A 132 -5.57 -12.42 0.93
CA ARG A 132 -5.12 -11.75 2.16
C ARG A 132 -3.66 -11.30 2.07
N SER A 133 -2.78 -12.17 1.55
CA SER A 133 -1.36 -11.82 1.39
C SER A 133 -1.11 -10.72 0.35
N ALA A 134 -2.02 -10.51 -0.60
CA ALA A 134 -1.93 -9.41 -1.56
C ALA A 134 -2.25 -8.05 -0.89
N ASP A 135 -3.27 -8.01 -0.01
CA ASP A 135 -3.62 -6.80 0.74
C ASP A 135 -2.50 -6.38 1.68
N ASP A 136 -1.94 -7.33 2.45
CA ASP A 136 -0.78 -7.07 3.32
C ASP A 136 0.45 -6.64 2.50
N GLY A 137 0.68 -7.26 1.35
CA GLY A 137 1.77 -6.93 0.43
C GLY A 137 1.65 -5.52 -0.15
N ARG A 138 0.44 -5.05 -0.48
CA ARG A 138 0.19 -3.70 -0.97
C ARG A 138 0.62 -2.65 0.04
N VAL A 139 0.22 -2.81 1.29
CA VAL A 139 0.60 -1.89 2.37
C VAL A 139 2.11 -1.82 2.54
N MET A 140 2.81 -2.96 2.42
CA MET A 140 4.27 -3.03 2.57
C MET A 140 5.03 -2.47 1.35
N THR A 141 4.47 -2.53 0.13
CA THR A 141 5.11 -2.05 -1.10
C THR A 141 4.78 -0.60 -1.42
N GLU A 142 3.52 -0.24 -1.35
CA GLU A 142 3.04 1.11 -1.67
C GLU A 142 3.13 2.05 -0.47
N GLY A 143 3.11 1.49 0.74
CA GLY A 143 2.98 2.22 1.99
C GLY A 143 1.53 2.41 2.41
N VAL A 144 1.35 2.85 3.65
CA VAL A 144 0.05 3.11 4.26
C VAL A 144 -0.43 4.51 3.88
N LYS A 145 -1.49 4.62 3.10
CA LYS A 145 -2.13 5.93 2.85
C LYS A 145 -2.69 6.47 4.15
N THR A 146 -2.08 7.53 4.65
CA THR A 146 -2.38 8.10 5.96
C THR A 146 -2.95 9.50 5.82
N VAL A 147 -4.03 9.78 6.51
CA VAL A 147 -4.62 11.12 6.57
C VAL A 147 -4.64 11.59 8.01
N ILE A 148 -4.12 12.80 8.26
CA ILE A 148 -4.14 13.45 9.57
C ILE A 148 -5.33 14.41 9.62
N LEU A 149 -6.27 14.11 10.50
CA LEU A 149 -7.47 14.92 10.77
C LEU A 149 -7.28 15.72 12.05
N GLY A 150 -8.00 16.79 12.20
CA GLY A 150 -8.02 17.61 13.41
C GLY A 150 -8.27 19.09 13.10
N LYS A 151 -8.71 19.82 14.10
CA LYS A 151 -8.99 21.26 14.00
C LYS A 151 -7.73 22.09 13.63
N PRO A 152 -7.90 23.31 13.17
CA PRO A 152 -6.82 24.29 13.13
C PRO A 152 -6.14 24.40 14.49
N ASN A 153 -4.82 24.53 14.51
CA ASN A 153 -4.01 24.64 15.73
C ASN A 153 -4.06 23.44 16.72
N ALA A 154 -4.67 22.31 16.36
CA ALA A 154 -4.59 21.07 17.17
C ALA A 154 -3.17 20.48 17.25
N GLY A 155 -2.24 20.95 16.41
CA GLY A 155 -0.85 20.52 16.42
C GLY A 155 -0.50 19.55 15.29
N LYS A 156 -1.29 19.46 14.21
CA LYS A 156 -1.03 18.60 13.04
C LYS A 156 0.34 18.89 12.41
N SER A 157 0.66 20.16 12.12
CA SER A 157 1.95 20.56 11.54
C SER A 157 3.12 20.28 12.49
N SER A 158 2.92 20.42 13.80
CA SER A 158 3.95 20.06 14.78
C SER A 158 4.19 18.57 14.81
N LEU A 159 3.13 17.76 14.77
CA LEU A 159 3.23 16.30 14.66
C LEU A 159 3.97 15.90 13.39
N MET A 160 3.61 16.50 12.24
CA MET A 160 4.29 16.23 10.98
C MET A 160 5.78 16.55 11.05
N ASN A 161 6.16 17.69 11.59
CA ASN A 161 7.56 18.08 11.76
C ASN A 161 8.34 17.07 12.64
N VAL A 162 7.71 16.56 13.69
CA VAL A 162 8.32 15.54 14.56
C VAL A 162 8.46 14.21 13.84
N LEU A 163 7.47 13.81 13.04
CA LEU A 163 7.52 12.56 12.27
C LEU A 163 8.53 12.63 11.11
N ILE A 164 8.76 13.81 10.53
CA ILE A 164 9.72 14.05 9.43
C ILE A 164 11.15 14.26 9.96
N GLY A 165 11.36 14.55 11.26
CA GLY A 165 12.64 14.93 11.88
C GLY A 165 13.86 14.17 11.37
N GLU A 166 15.04 14.83 11.37
CA GLU A 166 16.27 14.54 10.60
C GLU A 166 16.78 13.09 10.60
N ASP A 167 16.43 12.29 11.58
CA ASP A 167 16.86 10.88 11.70
C ASP A 167 15.78 9.85 11.27
N ARG A 168 14.56 10.27 10.91
CA ARG A 168 13.41 9.37 10.74
C ARG A 168 12.82 9.35 9.32
N ALA A 169 13.03 10.38 8.52
CA ALA A 169 12.47 10.46 7.17
C ALA A 169 13.55 10.40 6.09
N ILE A 170 13.49 9.39 5.24
CA ILE A 170 14.17 9.45 3.93
C ILE A 170 13.19 10.12 2.98
N VAL A 171 13.24 11.45 2.89
CA VAL A 171 12.51 12.20 1.87
C VAL A 171 13.18 11.93 0.52
N THR A 172 12.65 11.04 -0.27
CA THR A 172 13.04 10.89 -1.67
C THR A 172 12.23 11.87 -2.50
N GLU A 173 12.83 12.98 -2.89
CA GLU A 173 12.31 13.81 -3.98
C GLU A 173 12.34 12.99 -5.28
N ILE A 174 11.26 12.36 -5.63
CA ILE A 174 11.10 11.81 -6.98
C ILE A 174 10.70 12.97 -7.89
N ALA A 175 11.69 13.52 -8.59
CA ALA A 175 11.47 14.50 -9.64
C ALA A 175 10.60 13.87 -10.74
N GLY A 176 9.34 14.26 -10.82
CA GLY A 176 8.46 13.84 -11.94
C GLY A 176 6.96 13.81 -11.67
N THR A 177 6.48 13.90 -10.43
CA THR A 177 5.03 13.96 -10.13
C THR A 177 4.63 15.38 -9.74
N THR A 178 4.58 16.26 -10.73
CA THR A 178 4.06 17.61 -10.60
C THR A 178 2.54 17.62 -10.68
N ARG A 179 1.93 18.28 -9.70
CA ARG A 179 0.57 18.84 -9.70
C ARG A 179 -0.54 17.94 -9.19
N ASP A 180 -0.77 17.64 -7.95
CA ASP A 180 -2.12 17.78 -7.39
C ASP A 180 -2.28 17.44 -5.89
N THR A 181 -1.35 16.75 -5.25
CA THR A 181 -1.33 16.58 -3.79
C THR A 181 0.12 16.49 -3.30
N LEU A 182 0.47 17.28 -2.29
CA LEU A 182 1.75 17.13 -1.58
C LEU A 182 1.60 15.89 -0.69
N GLU A 183 2.11 14.76 -1.16
CA GLU A 183 2.24 13.55 -0.36
C GLU A 183 3.63 13.52 0.26
N GLU A 184 3.69 13.41 1.58
CA GLU A 184 4.94 13.24 2.31
C GLU A 184 5.12 11.77 2.68
N HIS A 185 6.29 11.21 2.38
CA HIS A 185 6.62 9.83 2.71
C HIS A 185 7.42 9.79 4.00
N ILE A 186 6.86 9.17 5.03
CA ILE A 186 7.47 9.01 6.35
C ILE A 186 7.74 7.54 6.60
N TYR A 187 8.95 7.18 7.01
CA TYR A 187 9.33 5.81 7.31
C TYR A 187 9.40 5.57 8.81
N LEU A 188 8.45 4.80 9.35
CA LEU A 188 8.36 4.49 10.79
C LEU A 188 8.48 3.00 11.03
N GLN A 189 9.48 2.58 11.80
CA GLN A 189 9.64 1.18 12.27
C GLN A 189 9.54 0.11 11.16
N GLY A 190 9.92 0.45 9.92
CA GLY A 190 9.84 -0.46 8.77
C GLY A 190 8.57 -0.30 7.92
N ILE A 191 7.63 0.55 8.31
CA ILE A 191 6.40 0.84 7.59
C ILE A 191 6.53 2.21 6.92
N SER A 192 6.22 2.31 5.64
CA SER A 192 6.14 3.57 4.91
C SER A 192 4.75 4.16 5.06
N LEU A 193 4.64 5.36 5.60
CA LEU A 193 3.41 6.14 5.63
C LEU A 193 3.41 7.16 4.49
N ASN A 194 2.41 7.12 3.64
CA ASN A 194 2.18 8.14 2.63
C ASN A 194 1.16 9.12 3.21
N VAL A 195 1.66 10.18 3.83
CA VAL A 195 0.80 11.16 4.48
C VAL A 195 0.32 12.17 3.46
N VAL A 196 -0.99 12.17 3.23
CA VAL A 196 -1.63 13.20 2.41
C VAL A 196 -1.74 14.45 3.27
N ASP A 197 -1.00 15.51 2.89
CA ASP A 197 -1.04 16.79 3.60
C ASP A 197 -2.41 17.45 3.42
N THR A 198 -3.24 17.31 4.43
CA THR A 198 -4.47 18.09 4.55
C THR A 198 -4.21 19.53 5.02
N ALA A 199 -2.98 19.83 5.44
CA ALA A 199 -2.52 21.14 5.90
C ALA A 199 -1.84 21.99 4.82
N GLY A 200 -1.72 21.52 3.57
CA GLY A 200 -1.19 22.29 2.41
C GLY A 200 -1.96 23.55 2.06
N ILE A 201 -2.86 23.97 2.95
CA ILE A 201 -3.50 25.28 2.98
C ILE A 201 -2.73 26.13 3.98
N ARG A 202 -1.54 26.57 3.54
CA ARG A 202 -0.83 27.66 4.25
C ARG A 202 -1.67 28.92 4.13
N ASP A 203 -2.10 29.38 5.32
CA ASP A 203 -2.48 30.75 5.62
C ASP A 203 -3.32 31.52 4.56
N THR A 204 -4.64 31.33 4.60
CA THR A 204 -5.57 32.44 4.26
C THR A 204 -6.84 32.29 5.11
N GLU A 205 -7.10 33.33 5.88
CA GLU A 205 -8.24 33.48 6.78
C GLU A 205 -9.61 33.37 6.04
N ASP A 206 -10.57 32.76 6.70
CA ASP A 206 -12.03 32.93 6.58
C ASP A 206 -12.85 32.29 5.45
N VAL A 207 -12.34 31.82 4.32
CA VAL A 207 -13.20 31.20 3.26
C VAL A 207 -12.75 29.76 2.92
N VAL A 208 -11.56 29.35 3.34
CA VAL A 208 -10.91 28.09 2.93
C VAL A 208 -11.23 26.93 3.90
N GLU A 209 -11.79 27.25 5.06
CA GLU A 209 -12.01 26.25 6.14
C GLU A 209 -12.99 25.13 5.73
N LYS A 210 -14.12 25.44 5.10
CA LYS A 210 -15.09 24.44 4.61
C LYS A 210 -14.55 23.60 3.45
N ILE A 211 -13.81 24.21 2.53
CA ILE A 211 -13.21 23.49 1.38
C ILE A 211 -12.09 22.55 1.86
N GLY A 212 -11.38 22.94 2.94
CA GLY A 212 -10.35 22.10 3.57
C GLY A 212 -10.92 20.87 4.25
N VAL A 213 -12.02 21.00 4.97
CA VAL A 213 -12.71 19.89 5.64
C VAL A 213 -13.27 18.89 4.60
N ASP A 214 -13.92 19.37 3.55
CA ASP A 214 -14.47 18.49 2.50
C ASP A 214 -13.37 17.70 1.75
N ARG A 215 -12.22 18.33 1.48
CA ARG A 215 -11.06 17.66 0.88
C ARG A 215 -10.44 16.65 1.85
N ALA A 216 -10.27 17.01 3.11
CA ALA A 216 -9.77 16.11 4.14
C ALA A 216 -10.69 14.88 4.30
N MET A 217 -12.00 15.09 4.32
CA MET A 217 -12.99 14.02 4.39
C MET A 217 -12.99 13.13 3.14
N LYS A 218 -12.75 13.70 1.95
CA LYS A 218 -12.60 12.91 0.73
C LYS A 218 -11.33 12.06 0.78
N ALA A 219 -10.19 12.64 1.14
CA ALA A 219 -8.94 11.91 1.32
C ALA A 219 -9.07 10.83 2.40
N ALA A 220 -9.75 11.14 3.51
CA ALA A 220 -10.02 10.20 4.60
C ALA A 220 -10.87 9.00 4.15
N ARG A 221 -11.72 9.14 3.12
CA ARG A 221 -12.45 8.00 2.55
C ARG A 221 -11.57 7.03 1.76
N GLU A 222 -10.42 7.46 1.29
CA GLU A 222 -9.48 6.66 0.49
C GLU A 222 -8.25 6.21 1.32
N ALA A 223 -8.10 6.70 2.56
CA ALA A 223 -7.00 6.38 3.44
C ALA A 223 -7.09 4.96 4.02
N ASP A 224 -5.93 4.35 4.27
CA ASP A 224 -5.79 3.09 5.00
C ASP A 224 -5.71 3.35 6.52
N LEU A 225 -5.12 4.49 6.92
CA LEU A 225 -4.97 4.93 8.31
C LEU A 225 -5.49 6.36 8.50
N LEU A 226 -6.30 6.55 9.52
CA LEU A 226 -6.74 7.86 9.98
C LEU A 226 -6.04 8.21 11.30
N ILE A 227 -5.36 9.34 11.35
CA ILE A 227 -4.78 9.88 12.58
C ILE A 227 -5.56 11.14 12.96
N TYR A 228 -6.34 11.09 14.03
CA TYR A 228 -7.08 12.22 14.51
C TYR A 228 -6.35 12.91 15.65
N VAL A 229 -5.97 14.17 15.45
CA VAL A 229 -5.26 14.99 16.43
C VAL A 229 -6.24 15.90 17.15
N VAL A 230 -6.40 15.68 18.45
CA VAL A 230 -7.26 16.44 19.35
C VAL A 230 -6.40 17.38 20.21
N ASP A 231 -6.81 18.64 20.34
CA ASP A 231 -6.21 19.56 21.28
C ASP A 231 -6.72 19.29 22.71
N GLY A 232 -5.90 18.66 23.54
CA GLY A 232 -6.26 18.33 24.92
C GLY A 232 -6.46 19.54 25.83
N SER A 233 -5.95 20.72 25.46
CA SER A 233 -6.03 21.94 26.25
C SER A 233 -7.35 22.72 26.07
N THR A 234 -8.21 22.32 25.16
CA THR A 234 -9.49 22.97 24.86
C THR A 234 -10.66 21.98 24.94
N PRO A 235 -11.85 22.41 25.36
CA PRO A 235 -13.03 21.55 25.34
C PRO A 235 -13.39 21.11 23.92
N LEU A 236 -13.95 19.90 23.78
CA LEU A 236 -14.47 19.40 22.52
C LEU A 236 -15.66 20.26 22.04
N ASP A 237 -15.65 20.59 20.76
CA ASP A 237 -16.71 21.36 20.11
C ASP A 237 -17.46 20.53 19.03
N GLU A 238 -18.27 21.19 18.23
CA GLU A 238 -19.12 20.58 17.22
C GLU A 238 -18.29 19.98 16.08
N ASN A 239 -17.16 20.62 15.71
CA ASN A 239 -16.26 20.11 14.67
C ASN A 239 -15.55 18.82 15.14
N ASP A 240 -15.16 18.73 16.42
CA ASP A 240 -14.61 17.50 16.97
C ASP A 240 -15.61 16.35 16.91
N ARG A 241 -16.89 16.63 17.20
CA ARG A 241 -17.95 15.63 17.14
C ARG A 241 -18.18 15.12 15.72
N GLU A 242 -18.17 16.00 14.73
CA GLU A 242 -18.29 15.60 13.32
C GLU A 242 -17.15 14.66 12.89
N ILE A 243 -15.90 14.97 13.31
CA ILE A 243 -14.74 14.12 12.99
C ILE A 243 -14.86 12.77 13.72
N MET A 244 -15.25 12.77 14.98
CA MET A 244 -15.43 11.53 15.78
C MET A 244 -16.54 10.66 15.19
N ASP A 245 -17.68 11.24 14.80
CA ASP A 245 -18.77 10.52 14.13
C ASP A 245 -18.34 9.92 12.79
N PHE A 246 -17.53 10.65 12.02
CA PHE A 246 -16.94 10.15 10.80
C PHE A 246 -16.02 8.96 11.05
N ILE A 247 -15.13 9.05 12.03
CA ILE A 247 -14.22 7.96 12.43
C ILE A 247 -15.04 6.74 12.86
N ARG A 248 -15.96 6.91 13.78
CA ARG A 248 -16.84 5.85 14.29
C ARG A 248 -17.60 5.13 13.18
N SER A 249 -18.07 5.88 12.18
CA SER A 249 -18.83 5.31 11.06
C SER A 249 -17.97 4.56 10.04
N ASN A 250 -16.67 4.83 9.98
CA ASN A 250 -15.75 4.27 8.98
C ASN A 250 -14.71 3.31 9.57
N SER A 251 -14.56 3.26 10.91
CA SER A 251 -13.65 2.36 11.62
C SER A 251 -14.45 1.19 12.21
N GLY A 252 -13.88 -0.03 12.21
CA GLY A 252 -14.52 -1.21 12.76
C GLY A 252 -14.10 -2.50 12.05
N GLN A 253 -14.76 -3.64 12.34
CA GLN A 253 -14.42 -4.94 11.73
C GLN A 253 -14.55 -4.88 10.20
N GLY A 254 -13.41 -4.87 9.49
CA GLY A 254 -13.32 -4.70 8.05
C GLY A 254 -13.32 -3.23 7.58
N GLY A 255 -13.33 -2.26 8.50
CA GLY A 255 -13.22 -0.83 8.23
C GLY A 255 -11.77 -0.32 8.26
N LYS A 256 -11.65 1.01 8.16
CA LYS A 256 -10.36 1.71 8.21
C LYS A 256 -9.73 1.63 9.60
N LYS A 257 -8.40 1.59 9.64
CA LYS A 257 -7.66 1.72 10.89
C LYS A 257 -7.62 3.19 11.30
N ALA A 258 -7.83 3.47 12.58
CA ALA A 258 -7.82 4.84 13.09
C ALA A 258 -7.15 4.90 14.46
N ILE A 259 -6.43 6.00 14.72
CA ILE A 259 -5.76 6.33 15.98
C ILE A 259 -6.16 7.74 16.35
N VAL A 260 -6.47 7.96 17.62
CA VAL A 260 -6.73 9.28 18.17
C VAL A 260 -5.51 9.73 18.98
N LEU A 261 -4.98 10.90 18.67
CA LEU A 261 -3.87 11.51 19.38
C LEU A 261 -4.41 12.66 20.26
N LEU A 262 -4.36 12.48 21.57
CA LEU A 262 -4.63 13.55 22.52
C LEU A 262 -3.36 14.39 22.66
N ASN A 263 -3.27 15.48 21.90
CA ASN A 263 -2.10 16.33 21.84
C ASN A 263 -2.11 17.45 22.89
N LYS A 264 -0.96 18.07 23.10
CA LYS A 264 -0.70 19.14 24.05
C LYS A 264 -0.84 18.70 25.52
N THR A 265 -0.43 17.47 25.81
CA THR A 265 -0.41 16.96 27.20
C THR A 265 0.62 17.66 28.10
N ASP A 266 1.47 18.52 27.54
CA ASP A 266 2.32 19.48 28.28
C ASP A 266 1.54 20.63 28.90
N LEU A 267 0.28 20.81 28.52
CA LEU A 267 -0.64 21.82 29.09
C LEU A 267 -1.67 21.16 30.00
N GLU A 268 -2.45 21.98 30.71
CA GLU A 268 -3.59 21.50 31.49
C GLU A 268 -4.65 20.90 30.53
N THR A 269 -4.95 19.62 30.72
CA THR A 269 -5.87 18.89 29.83
C THR A 269 -7.32 19.08 30.28
N CYS A 270 -8.18 19.45 29.31
CA CYS A 270 -9.64 19.61 29.52
C CYS A 270 -10.42 18.39 28.97
N VAL A 271 -9.73 17.45 28.28
CA VAL A 271 -10.36 16.32 27.63
C VAL A 271 -9.82 15.02 28.23
N ASP A 272 -10.73 14.09 28.52
CA ASP A 272 -10.42 12.80 29.08
C ASP A 272 -10.21 11.78 27.93
N ALA A 273 -9.09 11.05 27.94
CA ALA A 273 -8.76 10.03 26.95
C ALA A 273 -9.81 8.90 26.93
N ASP A 274 -10.33 8.48 28.09
CA ASP A 274 -11.34 7.42 28.19
C ASP A 274 -12.67 7.82 27.54
N VAL A 275 -12.98 9.09 27.47
CA VAL A 275 -14.15 9.62 26.77
C VAL A 275 -13.95 9.52 25.28
N LEU A 276 -12.79 9.94 24.77
CA LEU A 276 -12.45 9.85 23.35
C LEU A 276 -12.45 8.38 22.85
N GLU A 277 -11.89 7.47 23.63
CA GLU A 277 -11.85 6.05 23.28
C GLU A 277 -13.26 5.45 23.20
N ARG A 278 -14.14 5.79 24.14
CA ARG A 278 -15.54 5.34 24.13
C ARG A 278 -16.36 5.93 22.99
N GLU A 279 -16.12 7.18 22.61
CA GLU A 279 -16.87 7.85 21.55
C GLU A 279 -16.40 7.43 20.16
N THR A 280 -15.09 7.23 19.97
CA THR A 280 -14.53 6.85 18.67
C THR A 280 -14.40 5.33 18.44
N GLY A 281 -14.27 4.56 19.54
CA GLY A 281 -13.96 3.13 19.48
C GLY A 281 -12.54 2.83 18.99
N CYS A 282 -11.64 3.82 19.04
CA CYS A 282 -10.27 3.72 18.54
C CYS A 282 -9.27 3.94 19.68
N PRO A 283 -8.04 3.41 19.59
CA PRO A 283 -7.01 3.64 20.59
C PRO A 283 -6.67 5.13 20.68
N VAL A 284 -6.55 5.63 21.93
CA VAL A 284 -6.20 7.01 22.22
C VAL A 284 -4.80 7.06 22.81
N ILE A 285 -3.92 7.83 22.18
CA ILE A 285 -2.52 7.98 22.59
C ILE A 285 -2.29 9.43 23.04
N PRO A 286 -1.95 9.67 24.32
CA PRO A 286 -1.57 10.98 24.78
C PRO A 286 -0.18 11.35 24.27
N ILE A 287 -0.05 12.52 23.65
CA ILE A 287 1.20 13.04 23.10
C ILE A 287 1.41 14.51 23.44
N SER A 288 2.65 14.94 23.42
CA SER A 288 3.02 16.35 23.22
C SER A 288 3.92 16.45 22.00
N ALA A 289 3.37 16.89 20.87
CA ALA A 289 4.15 17.08 19.65
C ALA A 289 5.24 18.16 19.85
N LYS A 290 5.04 19.12 20.76
CA LYS A 290 6.02 20.16 21.07
C LYS A 290 7.21 19.63 21.86
N GLU A 291 6.97 18.74 22.82
CA GLU A 291 8.01 18.15 23.70
C GLU A 291 8.44 16.76 23.20
N GLU A 292 7.98 16.33 22.04
CA GLU A 292 8.25 15.02 21.39
C GLU A 292 7.91 13.80 22.28
N GLN A 293 6.96 13.97 23.20
CA GLN A 293 6.53 12.91 24.10
C GLN A 293 5.41 12.07 23.49
N GLY A 294 5.38 10.76 23.77
CA GLY A 294 4.35 9.84 23.32
C GLY A 294 4.52 9.34 21.88
N ILE A 295 5.49 9.85 21.10
CA ILE A 295 5.69 9.48 19.69
C ILE A 295 6.06 8.00 19.55
N GLY A 296 6.90 7.45 20.44
CA GLY A 296 7.23 6.03 20.44
C GLY A 296 6.02 5.10 20.65
N ALA A 297 5.00 5.55 21.40
CA ALA A 297 3.75 4.78 21.54
C ALA A 297 2.93 4.79 20.24
N LEU A 298 2.89 5.92 19.53
CA LEU A 298 2.26 6.02 18.21
C LEU A 298 2.95 5.09 17.21
N GLU A 299 4.29 5.06 17.18
CA GLU A 299 5.06 4.18 16.30
C GLU A 299 4.75 2.70 16.59
N GLN A 300 4.66 2.31 17.85
CA GLN A 300 4.34 0.94 18.25
C GLN A 300 2.91 0.55 17.86
N GLU A 301 1.95 1.46 18.04
CA GLU A 301 0.55 1.22 17.68
C GLU A 301 0.40 1.03 16.16
N ILE A 302 1.03 1.89 15.36
CA ILE A 302 1.05 1.74 13.90
C ILE A 302 1.64 0.38 13.50
N LYS A 303 2.75 -0.03 14.13
CA LYS A 303 3.40 -1.31 13.89
C LYS A 303 2.52 -2.52 14.25
N GLN A 304 1.68 -2.40 15.27
CA GLN A 304 0.74 -3.46 15.64
C GLN A 304 -0.45 -3.55 14.69
N MET A 305 -0.83 -2.42 14.11
CA MET A 305 -1.94 -2.35 13.16
C MET A 305 -1.57 -2.92 11.79
N PHE A 306 -0.33 -2.80 11.36
CA PHE A 306 0.15 -3.18 10.03
C PHE A 306 1.34 -4.15 10.08
#